data_d86ca5bca7a43e3cb598b71338e7e04d
#
_entry.id   d86ca5bca7a43e3cb598b71338e7e04d
#
_cell.length_a   1.000
_cell.length_b   1.000
_cell.length_c   1.000
_cell.angle_alpha   90.00
_cell.angle_beta   90.00
_cell.angle_gamma   90.00
#
_symmetry.space_group_name_H-M   'P 1'
#
loop_
_entity.id
_entity.type
_entity.pdbx_description
1 polymer ?
#
loop_
_entity_poly.entity_id
_entity_poly.type
_entity_poly.pdbx_seq_one_letter_code
_entity_poly.pdbx_strand_id
1 'polypeptide(L)'
;MLKLVLPAIFCASALMAAERPSLVPQRWSGDLNVPDPVACSVDAQGRVFVTRTSRRKTADLDIRQWSEWIPDDVGLTSVAAKSAFLRAKLAPGMLRGPRGDLRDWNGDGSIDWQDLAVPAERILLLEDRDGNGTADHLGEFAGGFASDVTGIAAGVLAINGNVYATIAPDLWLVADRDGDGKAEHRESLVHGFGIHLAYAGHDMHGLTRGPDGRIYWTIGDKGVHVQRREDGHIVSFPHEGCVLRCESDGSRFEVFAHGLRNVQEIAFNETGDLFGVDNDADKPGEKERLVWILPESDSGWRCSWQYMKDWCPWTSEGRWQTPHGAQPIFLTPPIALSHDGPSGFACNPGTALAPEWSGWFFLNQFPSGHMNALRLVQEGSAWRLAEDVRVSSGIMGVGMSWGPDGALY
;
A
#
# COMPACT_ATOMS: atom_id res chain seq x y z
N MET A 1 67.22 6.65 -32.96
CA MET A 1 65.81 7.02 -32.77
C MET A 1 65.33 6.50 -31.41
N LEU A 2 65.31 7.38 -30.42
CA LEU A 2 64.80 7.06 -29.05
C LEU A 2 63.31 7.43 -28.99
N LYS A 3 62.47 6.46 -28.70
CA LYS A 3 61.03 6.68 -28.40
C LYS A 3 60.88 6.83 -26.90
N LEU A 4 60.56 8.04 -26.40
CA LEU A 4 60.10 8.24 -25.05
C LEU A 4 58.64 7.80 -24.94
N VAL A 5 58.36 6.88 -24.02
CA VAL A 5 57.01 6.51 -23.61
C VAL A 5 56.79 7.12 -22.22
N LEU A 6 55.86 8.07 -22.14
CA LEU A 6 55.38 8.60 -20.84
C LEU A 6 54.48 7.58 -20.20
N PRO A 7 54.66 7.26 -18.91
CA PRO A 7 53.69 6.45 -18.19
C PRO A 7 52.41 7.24 -17.94
N ALA A 8 51.28 6.71 -18.30
CA ALA A 8 49.97 7.23 -17.92
C ALA A 8 49.82 7.09 -16.38
N ILE A 9 49.87 8.21 -15.69
CA ILE A 9 49.50 8.27 -14.29
C ILE A 9 47.97 8.16 -14.24
N PHE A 10 47.44 7.00 -13.93
CA PHE A 10 46.07 6.84 -13.49
C PHE A 10 45.95 7.48 -12.11
N CYS A 11 45.46 8.72 -12.07
CA CYS A 11 44.95 9.31 -10.85
C CYS A 11 43.61 8.62 -10.55
N ALA A 12 43.64 7.55 -9.76
CA ALA A 12 42.45 7.04 -9.09
C ALA A 12 42.07 8.06 -8.03
N SER A 13 41.25 9.03 -8.39
CA SER A 13 40.48 9.80 -7.42
C SER A 13 39.57 8.81 -6.71
N ALA A 14 39.99 8.39 -5.51
CA ALA A 14 39.06 7.80 -4.55
C ALA A 14 38.02 8.90 -4.28
N LEU A 15 36.84 8.79 -4.91
CA LEU A 15 35.67 9.49 -4.42
C LEU A 15 35.46 8.93 -3.00
N MET A 16 35.89 9.68 -2.00
CA MET A 16 35.42 9.50 -0.64
C MET A 16 33.91 9.64 -0.75
N ALA A 17 33.17 8.59 -0.47
CA ALA A 17 31.72 8.67 -0.36
C ALA A 17 31.43 9.76 0.66
N ALA A 18 30.80 10.86 0.21
CA ALA A 18 30.39 11.92 1.12
C ALA A 18 29.55 11.27 2.24
N GLU A 19 29.90 11.59 3.49
CA GLU A 19 29.19 11.07 4.64
C GLU A 19 27.75 11.61 4.54
N ARG A 20 26.76 10.71 4.44
CA ARG A 20 25.36 11.13 4.28
C ARG A 20 24.88 11.78 5.57
N PRO A 21 24.17 12.91 5.47
CA PRO A 21 23.57 13.56 6.64
C PRO A 21 22.61 12.57 7.34
N SER A 22 22.67 12.55 8.67
CA SER A 22 21.71 11.78 9.47
C SER A 22 20.31 12.37 9.34
N LEU A 23 19.31 11.49 9.21
CA LEU A 23 17.90 11.88 9.24
C LEU A 23 17.42 11.89 10.68
N VAL A 24 16.81 13.00 11.11
CA VAL A 24 16.31 13.17 12.47
C VAL A 24 14.79 13.25 12.44
N PRO A 25 14.08 12.24 12.99
CA PRO A 25 12.62 12.28 13.09
C PRO A 25 12.17 13.40 14.02
N GLN A 26 11.13 14.13 13.61
CA GLN A 26 10.45 15.14 14.42
C GLN A 26 8.96 14.82 14.50
N ARG A 27 8.34 15.10 15.65
CA ARG A 27 6.90 14.92 15.83
C ARG A 27 6.16 16.15 15.29
N TRP A 28 5.84 16.15 14.00
CA TRP A 28 5.15 17.27 13.35
C TRP A 28 3.72 17.45 13.85
N SER A 29 3.02 16.35 14.24
CA SER A 29 1.65 16.44 14.79
C SER A 29 1.57 17.11 16.18
N GLY A 30 2.67 17.52 16.77
CA GLY A 30 2.68 18.14 18.08
C GLY A 30 1.96 17.29 19.14
N ASP A 31 1.04 17.90 19.88
CA ASP A 31 0.21 17.23 20.90
C ASP A 31 -1.15 16.75 20.37
N LEU A 32 -1.40 16.91 19.06
CA LEU A 32 -2.64 16.42 18.45
C LEU A 32 -2.71 14.88 18.53
N ASN A 33 -3.88 14.38 18.92
CA ASN A 33 -4.15 12.95 18.98
C ASN A 33 -4.70 12.47 17.65
N VAL A 34 -3.88 11.77 16.86
CA VAL A 34 -4.26 11.14 15.59
C VAL A 34 -4.39 9.63 15.84
N PRO A 35 -5.59 9.12 16.17
CA PRO A 35 -5.77 7.71 16.52
C PRO A 35 -5.75 6.83 15.26
N ASP A 36 -5.12 5.66 15.38
CA ASP A 36 -5.11 4.58 14.37
C ASP A 36 -4.86 5.06 12.92
N PRO A 37 -3.80 5.87 12.68
CA PRO A 37 -3.47 6.35 11.34
C PRO A 37 -2.96 5.20 10.48
N VAL A 38 -3.27 5.21 9.17
CA VAL A 38 -2.83 4.17 8.23
C VAL A 38 -1.99 4.74 7.10
N ALA A 39 -2.47 5.76 6.41
CA ALA A 39 -1.74 6.40 5.32
C ALA A 39 -1.80 7.92 5.45
N CYS A 40 -0.82 8.62 4.90
CA CYS A 40 -0.80 10.07 4.85
C CYS A 40 -0.47 10.58 3.44
N SER A 41 -0.96 11.79 3.14
CA SER A 41 -0.59 12.53 1.93
C SER A 41 -0.50 14.01 2.25
N VAL A 42 0.56 14.64 1.77
CA VAL A 42 0.78 16.08 1.95
C VAL A 42 0.46 16.80 0.65
N ASP A 43 -0.38 17.83 0.71
CA ASP A 43 -0.71 18.61 -0.48
C ASP A 43 0.29 19.76 -0.73
N ALA A 44 0.10 20.47 -1.83
CA ALA A 44 0.97 21.57 -2.23
C ALA A 44 0.94 22.78 -1.25
N GLN A 45 -0.03 22.83 -0.34
CA GLN A 45 -0.16 23.84 0.71
C GLN A 45 0.46 23.38 2.05
N GLY A 46 1.01 22.16 2.12
CA GLY A 46 1.57 21.58 3.34
C GLY A 46 0.51 21.01 4.30
N ARG A 47 -0.75 20.89 3.86
CA ARG A 47 -1.81 20.24 4.64
C ARG A 47 -1.62 18.72 4.57
N VAL A 48 -1.80 18.04 5.69
CA VAL A 48 -1.60 16.60 5.80
C VAL A 48 -2.94 15.90 5.95
N PHE A 49 -3.28 15.07 4.96
CA PHE A 49 -4.45 14.20 4.99
C PHE A 49 -4.05 12.83 5.49
N VAL A 50 -4.80 12.31 6.47
CA VAL A 50 -4.49 11.03 7.11
C VAL A 50 -5.72 10.14 7.09
N THR A 51 -5.60 8.93 6.56
CA THR A 51 -6.65 7.92 6.74
C THR A 51 -6.59 7.35 8.16
N ARG A 52 -7.77 7.20 8.76
CA ARG A 52 -7.95 6.60 10.07
C ARG A 52 -8.84 5.37 9.96
N THR A 53 -8.35 4.24 10.47
CA THR A 53 -9.17 3.03 10.55
C THR A 53 -9.82 2.87 11.92
N SER A 54 -11.11 2.57 11.92
CA SER A 54 -11.84 2.04 13.09
C SER A 54 -12.30 0.60 12.86
N ARG A 55 -12.04 0.05 11.68
CA ARG A 55 -12.47 -1.31 11.32
C ARG A 55 -11.44 -2.36 11.68
N ARG A 56 -10.16 -2.02 11.70
CA ARG A 56 -9.09 -2.96 12.10
C ARG A 56 -9.31 -3.43 13.52
N LYS A 57 -9.35 -4.74 13.76
CA LYS A 57 -9.73 -5.40 15.02
C LYS A 57 -11.18 -5.14 15.48
N THR A 58 -12.08 -4.77 14.58
CA THR A 58 -13.51 -4.65 14.85
C THR A 58 -14.36 -5.33 13.78
N ALA A 59 -14.26 -4.88 12.53
CA ALA A 59 -15.07 -5.35 11.40
C ALA A 59 -14.25 -5.72 10.16
N ASP A 60 -12.93 -5.63 10.20
CA ASP A 60 -12.02 -6.19 9.18
C ASP A 60 -11.80 -7.68 9.51
N LEU A 61 -12.67 -8.53 8.97
CA LEU A 61 -12.65 -9.96 9.24
C LEU A 61 -11.39 -10.62 8.66
N ASP A 62 -10.76 -11.46 9.45
CA ASP A 62 -9.60 -12.26 9.05
C ASP A 62 -10.02 -13.71 8.84
N ILE A 63 -9.82 -14.24 7.63
CA ILE A 63 -10.25 -15.59 7.26
C ILE A 63 -9.64 -16.69 8.17
N ARG A 64 -8.48 -16.42 8.80
CA ARG A 64 -7.86 -17.34 9.78
C ARG A 64 -8.75 -17.60 11.00
N GLN A 65 -9.60 -16.65 11.35
CA GLN A 65 -10.58 -16.78 12.45
C GLN A 65 -11.85 -17.49 12.01
N TRP A 66 -12.02 -17.72 10.68
CA TRP A 66 -13.20 -18.27 10.02
C TRP A 66 -12.81 -19.38 9.02
N SER A 67 -11.87 -20.24 9.41
CA SER A 67 -11.22 -21.19 8.50
C SER A 67 -12.20 -22.15 7.80
N GLU A 68 -13.36 -22.44 8.38
CA GLU A 68 -14.42 -23.21 7.75
C GLU A 68 -15.09 -22.50 6.57
N TRP A 69 -14.88 -21.19 6.42
CA TRP A 69 -15.39 -20.41 5.29
C TRP A 69 -14.45 -20.36 4.09
N ILE A 70 -13.22 -20.87 4.23
CA ILE A 70 -12.19 -20.80 3.17
C ILE A 70 -12.70 -21.34 1.82
N PRO A 71 -13.40 -22.51 1.72
CA PRO A 71 -13.89 -23.01 0.44
C PRO A 71 -14.91 -22.08 -0.22
N ASP A 72 -15.78 -21.45 0.60
CA ASP A 72 -16.79 -20.54 0.11
C ASP A 72 -16.14 -19.20 -0.29
N ASP A 73 -15.22 -18.68 0.54
CA ASP A 73 -14.52 -17.40 0.30
C ASP A 73 -13.70 -17.44 -0.99
N VAL A 74 -12.92 -18.50 -1.23
CA VAL A 74 -12.16 -18.68 -2.47
C VAL A 74 -13.06 -18.73 -3.72
N GLY A 75 -14.32 -19.13 -3.54
CA GLY A 75 -15.32 -19.16 -4.60
C GLY A 75 -16.00 -17.82 -4.91
N LEU A 76 -15.77 -16.76 -4.12
CA LEU A 76 -16.38 -15.47 -4.34
C LEU A 76 -15.81 -14.79 -5.60
N THR A 77 -16.67 -14.15 -6.38
CA THR A 77 -16.30 -13.52 -7.66
C THR A 77 -16.66 -12.05 -7.77
N SER A 78 -17.32 -11.47 -6.76
CA SER A 78 -17.71 -10.06 -6.77
C SER A 78 -17.99 -9.54 -5.37
N VAL A 79 -18.01 -8.21 -5.22
CA VAL A 79 -18.41 -7.53 -3.97
C VAL A 79 -19.84 -7.87 -3.57
N ALA A 80 -20.77 -7.98 -4.55
CA ALA A 80 -22.15 -8.36 -4.27
C ALA A 80 -22.24 -9.81 -3.75
N ALA A 81 -21.44 -10.73 -4.30
CA ALA A 81 -21.36 -12.11 -3.81
C ALA A 81 -20.81 -12.15 -2.38
N LYS A 82 -19.78 -11.35 -2.06
CA LYS A 82 -19.24 -11.21 -0.70
C LYS A 82 -20.30 -10.68 0.28
N SER A 83 -21.04 -9.64 -0.09
CA SER A 83 -22.12 -9.10 0.75
C SER A 83 -23.19 -10.16 1.02
N ALA A 84 -23.66 -10.87 -0.03
CA ALA A 84 -24.63 -11.96 0.15
C ALA A 84 -24.11 -13.09 1.04
N PHE A 85 -22.85 -13.46 0.86
CA PHE A 85 -22.16 -14.47 1.68
C PHE A 85 -22.11 -14.04 3.15
N LEU A 86 -21.64 -12.81 3.45
CA LEU A 86 -21.56 -12.30 4.81
C LEU A 86 -22.92 -12.23 5.49
N ARG A 87 -23.96 -11.74 4.78
CA ARG A 87 -25.32 -11.66 5.29
C ARG A 87 -25.92 -13.03 5.58
N ALA A 88 -25.58 -14.06 4.81
CA ALA A 88 -26.01 -15.41 5.05
C ALA A 88 -25.26 -16.07 6.23
N LYS A 89 -23.93 -15.94 6.27
CA LYS A 89 -23.10 -16.54 7.34
C LYS A 89 -23.25 -15.85 8.69
N LEU A 90 -23.55 -14.55 8.68
CA LEU A 90 -23.75 -13.72 9.85
C LEU A 90 -25.22 -13.28 9.96
N ALA A 91 -26.19 -14.11 9.57
CA ALA A 91 -27.60 -13.80 9.81
C ALA A 91 -27.90 -13.74 11.31
N PRO A 92 -28.88 -12.93 11.76
CA PRO A 92 -29.25 -12.84 13.17
C PRO A 92 -29.45 -14.22 13.81
N GLY A 93 -28.82 -14.47 14.97
CA GLY A 93 -28.88 -15.70 15.72
C GLY A 93 -27.93 -16.82 15.23
N MET A 94 -27.15 -16.62 14.17
CA MET A 94 -26.14 -17.59 13.73
C MET A 94 -24.94 -17.62 14.67
N LEU A 95 -24.53 -16.50 15.25
CA LEU A 95 -23.49 -16.42 16.26
C LEU A 95 -24.13 -16.38 17.65
N ARG A 96 -23.63 -17.23 18.55
CA ARG A 96 -24.06 -17.30 19.95
C ARG A 96 -23.24 -16.40 20.89
N GLY A 97 -22.23 -15.74 20.36
CA GLY A 97 -21.32 -14.89 21.11
C GLY A 97 -20.21 -14.31 20.21
N PRO A 98 -19.34 -13.46 20.74
CA PRO A 98 -18.23 -12.85 20.01
C PRO A 98 -17.34 -13.89 19.35
N ARG A 99 -16.90 -13.60 18.11
CA ARG A 99 -15.96 -14.44 17.39
C ARG A 99 -14.93 -13.56 16.64
N GLY A 100 -13.66 -13.88 16.82
CA GLY A 100 -12.58 -13.02 16.35
C GLY A 100 -12.73 -11.65 16.99
N ASP A 101 -12.74 -10.61 16.17
CA ASP A 101 -12.94 -9.23 16.59
C ASP A 101 -14.39 -8.76 16.50
N LEU A 102 -15.29 -9.56 15.92
CA LEU A 102 -16.70 -9.21 15.76
C LEU A 102 -17.46 -9.29 17.10
N ARG A 103 -18.20 -8.24 17.40
CA ARG A 103 -19.01 -8.02 18.60
C ARG A 103 -20.36 -7.45 18.21
N ASP A 104 -21.28 -7.35 19.16
CA ASP A 104 -22.50 -6.54 19.05
C ASP A 104 -22.08 -5.06 19.15
N TRP A 105 -21.74 -4.47 17.99
CA TRP A 105 -21.29 -3.09 17.89
C TRP A 105 -22.44 -2.09 17.79
N ASN A 106 -23.62 -2.52 17.31
CA ASN A 106 -24.82 -1.69 17.22
C ASN A 106 -25.65 -1.70 18.50
N GLY A 107 -25.39 -2.65 19.44
CA GLY A 107 -26.05 -2.74 20.75
C GLY A 107 -27.50 -3.27 20.68
N ASP A 108 -27.87 -4.01 19.62
CA ASP A 108 -29.23 -4.51 19.44
C ASP A 108 -29.47 -5.90 20.09
N GLY A 109 -28.41 -6.49 20.70
CA GLY A 109 -28.44 -7.79 21.35
C GLY A 109 -28.18 -8.96 20.44
N SER A 110 -27.88 -8.71 19.15
CA SER A 110 -27.44 -9.71 18.16
C SER A 110 -25.98 -9.47 17.80
N ILE A 111 -25.29 -10.49 17.32
CA ILE A 111 -24.01 -10.33 16.63
C ILE A 111 -24.22 -10.83 15.23
N ASP A 112 -24.27 -9.92 14.27
CA ASP A 112 -24.63 -10.28 12.90
C ASP A 112 -23.95 -9.35 11.86
N TRP A 113 -24.36 -9.45 10.59
CA TRP A 113 -23.77 -8.68 9.50
C TRP A 113 -23.97 -7.15 9.64
N GLN A 114 -24.94 -6.68 10.42
CA GLN A 114 -25.19 -5.25 10.64
C GLN A 114 -24.09 -4.63 11.48
N ASP A 115 -23.46 -5.40 12.38
CA ASP A 115 -22.32 -4.96 13.18
C ASP A 115 -21.10 -4.60 12.31
N LEU A 116 -20.98 -5.23 11.13
CA LEU A 116 -19.92 -4.91 10.18
C LEU A 116 -20.02 -3.47 9.61
N ALA A 117 -21.19 -2.86 9.67
CA ALA A 117 -21.44 -1.51 9.16
C ALA A 117 -21.31 -0.41 10.24
N VAL A 118 -21.07 -0.77 11.50
CA VAL A 118 -20.98 0.20 12.61
C VAL A 118 -19.64 0.95 12.63
N PRO A 119 -18.46 0.28 12.58
CA PRO A 119 -17.20 0.99 12.51
C PRO A 119 -17.04 1.69 11.15
N ALA A 120 -16.85 3.00 11.18
CA ALA A 120 -16.76 3.83 9.99
C ALA A 120 -15.35 4.40 9.80
N GLU A 121 -14.83 4.25 8.59
CA GLU A 121 -13.54 4.81 8.18
C GLU A 121 -13.63 6.32 7.96
N ARG A 122 -12.48 7.01 8.10
CA ARG A 122 -12.38 8.47 8.05
C ARG A 122 -11.10 8.93 7.40
N ILE A 123 -11.14 10.16 6.88
CA ILE A 123 -9.98 10.93 6.47
C ILE A 123 -9.91 12.15 7.39
N LEU A 124 -8.77 12.34 8.03
CA LEU A 124 -8.48 13.48 8.90
C LEU A 124 -7.64 14.50 8.13
N LEU A 125 -7.78 15.77 8.51
CA LEU A 125 -6.98 16.89 8.01
C LEU A 125 -6.20 17.49 9.17
N LEU A 126 -4.88 17.57 9.02
CA LEU A 126 -3.98 18.26 9.92
C LEU A 126 -3.37 19.47 9.22
N GLU A 127 -3.25 20.58 9.94
CA GLU A 127 -2.69 21.84 9.43
C GLU A 127 -1.82 22.49 10.48
N ASP A 128 -0.76 23.15 10.02
CA ASP A 128 0.04 24.11 10.76
C ASP A 128 -0.48 25.51 10.37
N ARG A 129 -1.44 26.04 11.14
CA ARG A 129 -2.12 27.30 10.84
C ARG A 129 -1.36 28.53 11.31
N ASP A 130 -0.55 28.40 12.34
CA ASP A 130 0.26 29.49 12.88
C ASP A 130 1.65 29.59 12.23
N GLY A 131 2.03 28.61 11.41
CA GLY A 131 3.27 28.61 10.63
C GLY A 131 4.53 28.34 11.46
N ASN A 132 4.40 27.67 12.60
CA ASN A 132 5.53 27.40 13.50
C ASN A 132 6.28 26.09 13.17
N GLY A 133 5.87 25.35 12.16
CA GLY A 133 6.46 24.08 11.73
C GLY A 133 5.91 22.84 12.45
N THR A 134 4.81 23.00 13.21
CA THR A 134 4.13 21.93 13.93
C THR A 134 2.62 22.08 13.75
N ALA A 135 1.91 21.00 13.46
CA ALA A 135 0.46 21.05 13.30
C ALA A 135 -0.23 21.50 14.60
N ASP A 136 -1.15 22.45 14.50
CA ASP A 136 -1.97 23.00 15.59
C ASP A 136 -3.47 22.77 15.37
N HIS A 137 -3.87 22.25 14.19
CA HIS A 137 -5.25 21.94 13.85
C HIS A 137 -5.41 20.50 13.40
N LEU A 138 -6.48 19.85 13.90
CA LEU A 138 -6.93 18.51 13.49
C LEU A 138 -8.46 18.54 13.32
N GLY A 139 -8.94 18.16 12.14
CA GLY A 139 -10.36 18.02 11.81
C GLY A 139 -10.68 16.73 11.08
N GLU A 140 -11.96 16.33 11.08
CA GLU A 140 -12.46 15.30 10.18
C GLU A 140 -12.71 15.94 8.81
N PHE A 141 -11.97 15.51 7.78
CA PHE A 141 -12.14 15.96 6.40
C PHE A 141 -13.30 15.22 5.72
N ALA A 142 -13.34 13.90 5.83
CA ALA A 142 -14.42 13.07 5.33
C ALA A 142 -14.60 11.83 6.21
N GLY A 143 -15.84 11.38 6.39
CA GLY A 143 -16.13 10.23 7.25
C GLY A 143 -17.38 9.47 6.82
N GLY A 144 -17.77 8.48 7.66
CA GLY A 144 -18.97 7.69 7.42
C GLY A 144 -18.83 6.64 6.31
N PHE A 145 -17.60 6.20 6.00
CA PHE A 145 -17.40 5.09 5.06
C PHE A 145 -17.62 3.77 5.80
N ALA A 146 -18.81 3.21 5.68
CA ALA A 146 -19.21 1.98 6.37
C ALA A 146 -20.26 1.19 5.59
N SER A 147 -20.06 -0.10 5.49
CA SER A 147 -21.00 -1.11 5.01
C SER A 147 -20.57 -2.49 5.49
N ASP A 148 -21.34 -3.52 5.18
CA ASP A 148 -20.98 -4.92 5.47
C ASP A 148 -19.73 -5.41 4.71
N VAL A 149 -19.33 -4.73 3.64
CA VAL A 149 -18.18 -5.11 2.78
C VAL A 149 -17.05 -4.08 2.79
N THR A 150 -17.19 -2.98 3.54
CA THR A 150 -16.16 -1.94 3.62
C THR A 150 -14.87 -2.51 4.20
N GLY A 151 -13.74 -2.22 3.55
CA GLY A 151 -12.40 -2.50 4.05
C GLY A 151 -11.85 -1.36 4.90
N ILE A 152 -10.58 -1.43 5.27
CA ILE A 152 -9.90 -0.34 5.98
C ILE A 152 -9.56 0.80 5.02
N ALA A 153 -9.53 2.03 5.54
CA ALA A 153 -9.03 3.19 4.80
C ALA A 153 -7.50 3.16 4.81
N ALA A 154 -6.88 2.67 3.73
CA ALA A 154 -5.47 2.33 3.75
C ALA A 154 -4.61 3.08 2.73
N GLY A 155 -5.19 3.98 1.93
CA GLY A 155 -4.44 4.85 1.04
C GLY A 155 -5.12 6.20 0.89
N VAL A 156 -4.32 7.26 0.72
CA VAL A 156 -4.78 8.62 0.47
C VAL A 156 -3.80 9.36 -0.44
N LEU A 157 -4.34 10.18 -1.35
CA LEU A 157 -3.57 11.07 -2.23
C LEU A 157 -4.28 12.41 -2.37
N ALA A 158 -3.68 13.47 -1.84
CA ALA A 158 -4.16 14.84 -1.97
C ALA A 158 -3.42 15.54 -3.12
N ILE A 159 -4.17 15.87 -4.19
CA ILE A 159 -3.58 16.48 -5.38
C ILE A 159 -4.59 17.38 -6.10
N ASN A 160 -4.16 18.58 -6.50
CA ASN A 160 -4.94 19.54 -7.27
C ASN A 160 -6.31 19.87 -6.64
N GLY A 161 -6.36 19.97 -5.29
CA GLY A 161 -7.60 20.27 -4.55
C GLY A 161 -8.59 19.10 -4.44
N ASN A 162 -8.20 17.92 -4.87
CA ASN A 162 -8.94 16.67 -4.70
C ASN A 162 -8.20 15.75 -3.73
N VAL A 163 -8.94 14.92 -3.01
CA VAL A 163 -8.40 13.86 -2.16
C VAL A 163 -8.97 12.53 -2.64
N TYR A 164 -8.09 11.66 -3.08
CA TYR A 164 -8.42 10.29 -3.45
C TYR A 164 -8.17 9.39 -2.24
N ALA A 165 -9.04 8.42 -2.01
CA ALA A 165 -8.89 7.47 -0.92
C ALA A 165 -9.24 6.05 -1.36
N THR A 166 -8.41 5.11 -0.98
CA THR A 166 -8.68 3.68 -1.16
C THR A 166 -9.36 3.13 0.08
N ILE A 167 -10.66 2.91 -0.03
CA ILE A 167 -11.49 2.31 1.00
C ILE A 167 -12.37 1.27 0.30
N ALA A 168 -11.94 0.02 0.30
CA ALA A 168 -12.69 -1.04 -0.39
C ALA A 168 -14.17 -1.02 0.02
N PRO A 169 -15.10 -1.25 -0.91
CA PRO A 169 -14.87 -1.74 -2.27
C PRO A 169 -14.64 -0.66 -3.33
N ASP A 170 -14.30 0.57 -2.96
CA ASP A 170 -14.24 1.72 -3.87
C ASP A 170 -12.92 2.47 -3.83
N LEU A 171 -12.54 3.03 -4.99
CA LEU A 171 -11.68 4.20 -5.07
C LEU A 171 -12.57 5.43 -4.96
N TRP A 172 -12.36 6.21 -3.92
CA TRP A 172 -13.13 7.42 -3.63
C TRP A 172 -12.43 8.68 -4.09
N LEU A 173 -13.21 9.63 -4.60
CA LEU A 173 -12.86 11.04 -4.71
C LEU A 173 -13.68 11.82 -3.69
N VAL A 174 -12.99 12.59 -2.86
CA VAL A 174 -13.62 13.54 -1.93
C VAL A 174 -12.96 14.91 -2.09
N ALA A 175 -13.75 15.98 -1.95
CA ALA A 175 -13.22 17.32 -2.13
C ALA A 175 -14.00 18.33 -1.29
N ASP A 176 -13.25 19.26 -0.71
CA ASP A 176 -13.74 20.49 -0.10
C ASP A 176 -13.80 21.56 -1.20
N ARG A 177 -14.99 22.01 -1.55
CA ARG A 177 -15.23 22.98 -2.60
C ARG A 177 -15.47 24.40 -2.07
N ASP A 178 -15.87 24.54 -0.81
CA ASP A 178 -16.15 25.82 -0.17
C ASP A 178 -15.01 26.31 0.74
N GLY A 179 -14.01 25.46 1.02
CA GLY A 179 -12.79 25.83 1.75
C GLY A 179 -12.94 25.79 3.27
N ASP A 180 -13.94 25.09 3.80
CA ASP A 180 -14.17 25.01 5.25
C ASP A 180 -13.33 23.93 5.96
N GLY A 181 -12.59 23.13 5.19
CA GLY A 181 -11.76 22.02 5.71
C GLY A 181 -12.52 20.70 5.82
N LYS A 182 -13.72 20.59 5.22
CA LYS A 182 -14.51 19.36 5.15
C LYS A 182 -14.93 19.09 3.71
N ALA A 183 -14.98 17.82 3.36
CA ALA A 183 -15.41 17.43 2.02
C ALA A 183 -16.92 17.29 1.94
N GLU A 184 -17.58 18.21 1.21
CA GLU A 184 -18.99 18.09 0.85
C GLU A 184 -19.20 17.29 -0.44
N HIS A 185 -18.17 17.15 -1.28
CA HIS A 185 -18.22 16.30 -2.48
C HIS A 185 -17.64 14.93 -2.19
N ARG A 186 -18.38 13.88 -2.55
CA ARG A 186 -17.97 12.49 -2.41
C ARG A 186 -18.47 11.65 -3.57
N GLU A 187 -17.56 10.96 -4.24
CA GLU A 187 -17.87 10.11 -5.40
C GLU A 187 -17.05 8.81 -5.35
N SER A 188 -17.72 7.68 -5.61
CA SER A 188 -17.03 6.41 -5.92
C SER A 188 -16.62 6.45 -7.39
N LEU A 189 -15.33 6.56 -7.67
CA LEU A 189 -14.79 6.59 -9.03
C LEU A 189 -14.75 5.21 -9.67
N VAL A 190 -14.29 4.21 -8.92
CA VAL A 190 -14.16 2.82 -9.37
C VAL A 190 -14.65 1.91 -8.25
N HIS A 191 -15.49 0.93 -8.57
CA HIS A 191 -16.05 -0.03 -7.62
C HIS A 191 -15.72 -1.46 -8.04
N GLY A 192 -15.45 -2.35 -7.06
CA GLY A 192 -15.26 -3.78 -7.32
C GLY A 192 -14.01 -4.39 -6.68
N PHE A 193 -13.56 -3.85 -5.55
CA PHE A 193 -12.36 -4.27 -4.85
C PHE A 193 -12.67 -5.03 -3.56
N GLY A 194 -11.76 -5.97 -3.19
CA GLY A 194 -11.86 -6.67 -1.92
C GLY A 194 -12.97 -7.71 -1.91
N ILE A 195 -13.04 -8.55 -2.93
CA ILE A 195 -14.09 -9.58 -3.10
C ILE A 195 -13.93 -10.76 -2.16
N HIS A 196 -12.74 -11.00 -1.63
CA HIS A 196 -12.45 -12.02 -0.62
C HIS A 196 -12.32 -11.41 0.77
N LEU A 197 -12.48 -12.24 1.81
CA LEU A 197 -12.06 -11.91 3.17
C LEU A 197 -10.53 -11.89 3.25
N ALA A 198 -9.89 -12.95 2.77
CA ALA A 198 -8.45 -13.14 2.82
C ALA A 198 -7.86 -12.83 4.21
N TYR A 199 -6.67 -12.30 4.30
CA TYR A 199 -6.09 -11.86 5.57
C TYR A 199 -6.45 -10.39 5.83
N ALA A 200 -6.72 -10.07 7.08
CA ALA A 200 -6.93 -8.69 7.49
C ALA A 200 -5.69 -7.83 7.19
N GLY A 201 -5.90 -6.62 6.65
CA GLY A 201 -4.82 -5.75 6.20
C GLY A 201 -4.35 -5.97 4.76
N HIS A 202 -4.93 -6.93 4.00
CA HIS A 202 -4.69 -7.10 2.57
C HIS A 202 -5.65 -6.24 1.72
N ASP A 203 -5.93 -5.05 2.18
CA ASP A 203 -6.87 -4.13 1.56
C ASP A 203 -6.26 -3.36 0.37
N MET A 204 -6.93 -2.29 -0.05
CA MET A 204 -6.41 -1.36 -1.04
C MET A 204 -5.46 -0.40 -0.35
N HIS A 205 -4.22 -0.33 -0.83
CA HIS A 205 -3.18 0.50 -0.24
C HIS A 205 -2.65 1.52 -1.24
N GLY A 206 -1.71 2.33 -0.78
CA GLY A 206 -0.91 3.28 -1.51
C GLY A 206 -1.64 3.99 -2.64
N LEU A 207 -1.49 5.27 -2.75
CA LEU A 207 -1.93 6.05 -3.89
C LEU A 207 -0.78 6.92 -4.33
N THR A 208 -0.42 6.85 -5.61
CA THR A 208 0.61 7.72 -6.18
C THR A 208 0.21 8.16 -7.58
N ARG A 209 0.72 9.30 -8.02
CA ARG A 209 0.56 9.75 -9.39
C ARG A 209 1.73 9.25 -10.23
N GLY A 210 1.43 8.53 -11.30
CA GLY A 210 2.42 8.08 -12.26
C GLY A 210 2.97 9.20 -13.16
N PRO A 211 4.11 8.97 -13.82
CA PRO A 211 4.68 9.91 -14.79
C PRO A 211 3.78 10.13 -16.02
N ASP A 212 2.87 9.22 -16.29
CA ASP A 212 1.82 9.34 -17.31
C ASP A 212 0.62 10.20 -16.88
N GLY A 213 0.63 10.71 -15.65
CA GLY A 213 -0.42 11.53 -15.07
C GLY A 213 -1.58 10.76 -14.45
N ARG A 214 -1.63 9.44 -14.58
CA ARG A 214 -2.65 8.57 -14.00
C ARG A 214 -2.44 8.34 -12.52
N ILE A 215 -3.49 7.90 -11.87
CA ILE A 215 -3.47 7.48 -10.46
C ILE A 215 -3.20 5.99 -10.39
N TYR A 216 -2.23 5.61 -9.58
CA TYR A 216 -1.83 4.22 -9.30
C TYR A 216 -2.07 3.88 -7.85
N TRP A 217 -2.49 2.65 -7.58
CA TRP A 217 -2.62 2.11 -6.22
C TRP A 217 -2.49 0.60 -6.23
N THR A 218 -2.47 0.00 -5.06
CA THR A 218 -2.36 -1.45 -4.90
C THR A 218 -3.58 -2.04 -4.22
N ILE A 219 -3.77 -3.33 -4.38
CA ILE A 219 -4.63 -4.16 -3.55
C ILE A 219 -3.92 -5.47 -3.26
N GLY A 220 -4.02 -5.96 -2.02
CA GLY A 220 -3.61 -7.31 -1.68
C GLY A 220 -4.53 -8.36 -2.30
N ASP A 221 -4.29 -9.62 -1.97
CA ASP A 221 -4.98 -10.77 -2.57
C ASP A 221 -6.47 -10.93 -2.16
N LYS A 222 -7.10 -9.85 -1.71
CA LYS A 222 -8.56 -9.74 -1.56
C LYS A 222 -9.30 -9.65 -2.91
N GLY A 223 -8.58 -9.47 -4.01
CA GLY A 223 -9.07 -9.61 -5.37
C GLY A 223 -9.84 -8.42 -5.95
N VAL A 224 -9.96 -8.42 -7.27
CA VAL A 224 -10.54 -7.37 -8.12
C VAL A 224 -11.61 -7.94 -9.03
N HIS A 225 -12.77 -7.27 -9.10
CA HIS A 225 -13.82 -7.51 -10.10
C HIS A 225 -14.54 -6.20 -10.39
N VAL A 226 -14.04 -5.46 -11.36
CA VAL A 226 -14.51 -4.12 -11.73
C VAL A 226 -15.21 -4.16 -13.08
N GLN A 227 -16.42 -3.59 -13.15
CA GLN A 227 -17.06 -3.27 -14.40
C GLN A 227 -16.80 -1.78 -14.71
N ARG A 228 -16.07 -1.51 -15.78
CA ARG A 228 -15.77 -0.14 -16.22
C ARG A 228 -17.07 0.58 -16.63
N ARG A 229 -17.17 1.84 -16.24
CA ARG A 229 -18.39 2.65 -16.50
C ARG A 229 -18.55 3.03 -17.96
N GLU A 230 -17.44 3.30 -18.65
CA GLU A 230 -17.42 3.85 -19.99
C GLU A 230 -17.79 2.84 -21.07
N ASP A 231 -17.52 1.54 -20.89
CA ASP A 231 -17.74 0.51 -21.91
C ASP A 231 -18.36 -0.79 -21.39
N GLY A 232 -18.57 -0.88 -20.06
CA GLY A 232 -19.11 -2.07 -19.42
C GLY A 232 -18.18 -3.27 -19.39
N HIS A 233 -16.91 -3.12 -19.83
CA HIS A 233 -15.92 -4.17 -19.81
C HIS A 233 -15.61 -4.62 -18.37
N ILE A 234 -15.54 -5.93 -18.15
CA ILE A 234 -15.22 -6.52 -16.83
C ILE A 234 -13.73 -6.82 -16.77
N VAL A 235 -13.07 -6.20 -15.79
CA VAL A 235 -11.69 -6.47 -15.40
C VAL A 235 -11.72 -7.32 -14.14
N SER A 236 -11.23 -8.56 -14.19
CA SER A 236 -11.36 -9.52 -13.10
C SER A 236 -10.06 -10.26 -12.81
N PHE A 237 -9.54 -10.06 -11.61
CA PHE A 237 -8.38 -10.72 -11.02
C PHE A 237 -8.73 -11.14 -9.59
N PRO A 238 -9.56 -12.16 -9.41
CA PRO A 238 -10.17 -12.48 -8.12
C PRO A 238 -9.21 -13.10 -7.11
N HIS A 239 -8.12 -13.72 -7.54
CA HIS A 239 -7.31 -14.60 -6.69
C HIS A 239 -5.89 -14.09 -6.41
N GLU A 240 -5.65 -12.81 -6.58
CA GLU A 240 -4.31 -12.23 -6.48
C GLU A 240 -4.34 -10.77 -6.12
N GLY A 241 -3.23 -10.27 -5.57
CA GLY A 241 -3.00 -8.85 -5.41
C GLY A 241 -2.54 -8.22 -6.72
N CYS A 242 -2.84 -6.94 -6.87
CA CYS A 242 -2.66 -6.19 -8.10
C CYS A 242 -2.07 -4.80 -7.86
N VAL A 243 -1.37 -4.28 -8.86
CA VAL A 243 -1.17 -2.85 -9.06
C VAL A 243 -2.19 -2.38 -10.08
N LEU A 244 -2.88 -1.32 -9.76
CA LEU A 244 -4.05 -0.79 -10.44
C LEU A 244 -3.77 0.62 -10.92
N ARG A 245 -4.41 1.07 -12.01
CA ARG A 245 -4.36 2.48 -12.42
C ARG A 245 -5.64 2.90 -13.15
N CYS A 246 -5.91 4.21 -13.11
CA CYS A 246 -6.96 4.86 -13.89
C CYS A 246 -6.63 6.33 -14.15
N GLU A 247 -7.43 6.98 -14.99
CA GLU A 247 -7.41 8.44 -15.09
C GLU A 247 -7.96 9.08 -13.79
N SER A 248 -7.71 10.37 -13.61
CA SER A 248 -8.13 11.09 -12.40
C SER A 248 -9.65 11.15 -12.16
N ASP A 249 -10.43 10.86 -13.18
CA ASP A 249 -11.91 10.75 -13.13
C ASP A 249 -12.40 9.30 -12.97
N GLY A 250 -11.49 8.34 -12.77
CA GLY A 250 -11.79 6.91 -12.65
C GLY A 250 -11.95 6.18 -13.97
N SER A 251 -11.96 6.88 -15.11
CA SER A 251 -12.04 6.25 -16.43
C SER A 251 -10.75 5.49 -16.79
N ARG A 252 -10.84 4.63 -17.81
CA ARG A 252 -9.73 3.81 -18.31
C ARG A 252 -9.06 2.98 -17.22
N PHE A 253 -9.87 2.47 -16.30
CA PHE A 253 -9.41 1.57 -15.26
C PHE A 253 -8.79 0.30 -15.86
N GLU A 254 -7.61 -0.07 -15.34
CA GLU A 254 -6.95 -1.32 -15.72
C GLU A 254 -6.09 -1.88 -14.57
N VAL A 255 -5.83 -3.17 -14.62
CA VAL A 255 -4.79 -3.83 -13.81
C VAL A 255 -3.47 -3.65 -14.52
N PHE A 256 -2.54 -2.94 -13.88
CA PHE A 256 -1.22 -2.65 -14.43
C PHE A 256 -0.27 -3.84 -14.29
N ALA A 257 -0.30 -4.51 -13.12
CA ALA A 257 0.46 -5.72 -12.81
C ALA A 257 -0.32 -6.56 -11.79
N HIS A 258 -0.04 -7.86 -11.73
CA HIS A 258 -0.77 -8.79 -10.88
C HIS A 258 0.10 -9.93 -10.33
N GLY A 259 -0.50 -10.90 -9.66
CA GLY A 259 0.23 -12.03 -9.07
C GLY A 259 1.04 -11.64 -7.85
N LEU A 260 0.70 -10.53 -7.21
CA LEU A 260 1.26 -10.05 -5.95
C LEU A 260 0.44 -10.59 -4.78
N ARG A 261 1.03 -10.62 -3.57
CA ARG A 261 0.29 -10.99 -2.37
C ARG A 261 -0.26 -9.77 -1.66
N ASN A 262 0.60 -8.85 -1.23
CA ASN A 262 0.18 -7.65 -0.51
C ASN A 262 1.27 -6.55 -0.56
N VAL A 263 1.37 -5.85 -1.66
CA VAL A 263 2.20 -4.64 -1.75
C VAL A 263 1.41 -3.48 -1.15
N GLN A 264 1.96 -2.83 -0.12
CA GLN A 264 1.24 -1.73 0.55
C GLN A 264 1.46 -0.39 -0.14
N GLU A 265 2.69 -0.05 -0.50
CA GLU A 265 2.97 1.18 -1.24
C GLU A 265 3.90 0.92 -2.42
N ILE A 266 3.79 1.77 -3.42
CA ILE A 266 4.57 1.73 -4.65
C ILE A 266 5.18 3.11 -4.93
N ALA A 267 6.35 3.12 -5.54
CA ALA A 267 7.03 4.36 -5.87
C ALA A 267 7.70 4.29 -7.24
N PHE A 268 7.60 5.39 -7.99
CA PHE A 268 8.34 5.59 -9.22
C PHE A 268 9.72 6.20 -8.93
N ASN A 269 10.73 5.77 -9.65
CA ASN A 269 12.02 6.46 -9.71
C ASN A 269 11.98 7.63 -10.70
N GLU A 270 13.12 8.31 -10.85
CA GLU A 270 13.24 9.45 -11.78
C GLU A 270 13.13 9.06 -13.25
N THR A 271 13.31 7.79 -13.62
CA THR A 271 13.16 7.30 -15.00
C THR A 271 11.78 6.76 -15.30
N GLY A 272 10.89 6.73 -14.29
CA GLY A 272 9.52 6.25 -14.44
C GLY A 272 9.37 4.74 -14.27
N ASP A 273 10.37 4.05 -13.74
CA ASP A 273 10.25 2.65 -13.34
C ASP A 273 9.53 2.54 -12.00
N LEU A 274 8.60 1.59 -11.90
CA LEU A 274 7.77 1.36 -10.72
C LEU A 274 8.32 0.22 -9.86
N PHE A 275 8.38 0.47 -8.56
CA PHE A 275 8.86 -0.50 -7.57
C PHE A 275 7.89 -0.62 -6.40
N GLY A 276 7.96 -1.76 -5.71
CA GLY A 276 7.23 -2.02 -4.47
C GLY A 276 7.87 -3.17 -3.70
N VAL A 277 7.43 -3.37 -2.46
CA VAL A 277 7.85 -4.51 -1.64
C VAL A 277 6.64 -5.36 -1.35
N ASP A 278 6.65 -6.60 -1.82
CA ASP A 278 5.57 -7.56 -1.64
C ASP A 278 5.79 -8.38 -0.38
N ASN A 279 4.77 -8.43 0.45
CA ASN A 279 4.80 -9.09 1.74
C ASN A 279 4.83 -10.62 1.59
N ASP A 280 5.55 -11.29 2.47
CA ASP A 280 5.67 -12.76 2.48
C ASP A 280 4.36 -13.48 2.82
N ALA A 281 4.32 -14.79 2.63
CA ALA A 281 3.16 -15.63 2.93
C ALA A 281 3.24 -16.32 4.30
N ASP A 282 4.08 -15.83 5.21
CA ASP A 282 4.32 -16.38 6.55
C ASP A 282 4.82 -17.86 6.49
N LYS A 283 5.61 -18.22 5.47
CA LYS A 283 6.14 -19.57 5.34
C LYS A 283 7.58 -19.65 5.90
N PRO A 284 7.98 -20.79 6.47
CA PRO A 284 9.32 -20.93 6.99
C PRO A 284 10.41 -20.61 5.96
N GLY A 285 11.27 -19.65 6.28
CA GLY A 285 12.37 -19.23 5.42
C GLY A 285 12.00 -18.26 4.29
N GLU A 286 10.73 -17.97 4.09
CA GLU A 286 10.27 -16.97 3.14
C GLU A 286 10.72 -15.55 3.57
N LYS A 287 10.82 -14.67 2.58
CA LYS A 287 11.21 -13.26 2.74
C LYS A 287 10.31 -12.38 1.90
N GLU A 288 10.22 -11.12 2.31
CA GLU A 288 9.60 -10.05 1.54
C GLU A 288 10.35 -9.85 0.22
N ARG A 289 9.66 -9.46 -0.81
CA ARG A 289 10.22 -9.31 -2.17
C ARG A 289 10.22 -7.85 -2.59
N LEU A 290 11.40 -7.27 -2.79
CA LEU A 290 11.53 -6.02 -3.54
C LEU A 290 11.37 -6.33 -5.03
N VAL A 291 10.33 -5.80 -5.65
CA VAL A 291 9.97 -6.12 -7.05
C VAL A 291 10.02 -4.89 -7.94
N TRP A 292 10.49 -5.09 -9.17
CA TRP A 292 10.29 -4.16 -10.27
C TRP A 292 8.97 -4.50 -10.95
N ILE A 293 8.04 -3.56 -10.94
CA ILE A 293 6.67 -3.75 -11.38
C ILE A 293 6.54 -3.30 -12.83
N LEU A 294 6.42 -4.23 -13.74
CA LEU A 294 6.28 -3.99 -15.17
C LEU A 294 4.81 -4.08 -15.61
N PRO A 295 4.41 -3.36 -16.66
CA PRO A 295 3.07 -3.51 -17.24
C PRO A 295 2.79 -4.99 -17.59
N GLU A 296 1.59 -5.46 -17.23
CA GLU A 296 1.10 -6.83 -17.51
C GLU A 296 1.93 -7.95 -16.88
N SER A 297 2.82 -7.63 -15.93
CA SER A 297 3.63 -8.64 -15.25
C SER A 297 2.82 -9.45 -14.24
N ASP A 298 3.13 -10.75 -14.15
CA ASP A 298 2.62 -11.68 -13.14
C ASP A 298 3.76 -12.09 -12.21
N SER A 299 3.67 -11.72 -10.93
CA SER A 299 4.65 -12.10 -9.92
C SER A 299 4.41 -13.48 -9.31
N GLY A 300 3.39 -14.21 -9.77
CA GLY A 300 3.18 -15.63 -9.54
C GLY A 300 2.36 -16.02 -8.31
N TRP A 301 1.94 -15.08 -7.44
CA TRP A 301 1.11 -15.40 -6.27
C TRP A 301 -0.35 -15.70 -6.65
N ARG A 302 -0.99 -16.60 -5.87
CA ARG A 302 -2.44 -16.86 -5.90
C ARG A 302 -2.95 -17.05 -4.47
N CYS A 303 -4.05 -16.39 -4.11
CA CYS A 303 -4.56 -16.32 -2.74
C CYS A 303 -4.85 -17.69 -2.11
N SER A 304 -5.34 -18.65 -2.90
CA SER A 304 -5.61 -20.00 -2.42
C SER A 304 -4.35 -20.72 -1.90
N TRP A 305 -3.16 -20.34 -2.35
CA TRP A 305 -1.89 -20.94 -1.92
C TRP A 305 -1.57 -20.63 -0.45
N GLN A 306 -2.10 -19.53 0.09
CA GLN A 306 -1.99 -19.22 1.51
C GLN A 306 -2.49 -20.38 2.40
N TYR A 307 -3.49 -21.10 1.94
CA TYR A 307 -4.15 -22.18 2.69
C TYR A 307 -3.56 -23.57 2.44
N MET A 308 -2.69 -23.71 1.43
CA MET A 308 -2.08 -24.98 1.01
C MET A 308 -0.80 -25.33 1.77
N LYS A 309 -0.40 -24.56 2.76
CA LYS A 309 0.82 -24.75 3.56
C LYS A 309 2.08 -24.92 2.68
N ASP A 310 3.00 -25.81 3.08
CA ASP A 310 4.34 -25.90 2.50
C ASP A 310 4.41 -26.71 1.19
N TRP A 311 3.33 -27.34 0.78
CA TRP A 311 3.28 -28.15 -0.45
C TRP A 311 2.68 -27.41 -1.67
N CYS A 312 2.29 -26.15 -1.51
CA CYS A 312 1.84 -25.33 -2.63
C CYS A 312 3.01 -24.97 -3.58
N PRO A 313 2.73 -24.64 -4.84
CA PRO A 313 3.76 -24.26 -5.82
C PRO A 313 4.65 -23.08 -5.36
N TRP A 314 4.07 -22.14 -4.64
CA TRP A 314 4.80 -20.99 -4.10
C TRP A 314 5.97 -21.39 -3.21
N THR A 315 5.71 -22.31 -2.27
CA THR A 315 6.72 -22.79 -1.32
C THR A 315 7.59 -23.91 -1.91
N SER A 316 6.97 -24.90 -2.54
CA SER A 316 7.69 -26.08 -3.03
C SER A 316 8.64 -25.77 -4.20
N GLU A 317 8.35 -24.74 -4.99
CA GLU A 317 9.19 -24.29 -6.11
C GLU A 317 10.05 -23.07 -5.72
N GLY A 318 9.92 -22.52 -4.50
CA GLY A 318 10.65 -21.35 -4.05
C GLY A 318 10.40 -20.10 -4.89
N ARG A 319 9.16 -19.88 -5.34
CA ARG A 319 8.80 -18.79 -6.27
C ARG A 319 9.05 -17.39 -5.70
N TRP A 320 9.10 -17.29 -4.40
CA TRP A 320 9.43 -16.05 -3.67
C TRP A 320 10.90 -15.66 -3.73
N GLN A 321 11.79 -16.57 -4.11
CA GLN A 321 13.24 -16.36 -4.10
C GLN A 321 13.74 -15.63 -5.34
N THR A 322 14.93 -15.03 -5.23
CA THR A 322 15.68 -14.57 -6.40
C THR A 322 16.07 -15.78 -7.26
N PRO A 323 16.08 -15.63 -8.62
CA PRO A 323 16.43 -16.74 -9.50
C PRO A 323 17.81 -17.30 -9.21
N HIS A 324 17.94 -18.60 -9.29
CA HIS A 324 19.21 -19.34 -9.26
C HIS A 324 19.18 -20.50 -10.28
N GLY A 325 20.28 -21.21 -10.49
CA GLY A 325 20.42 -22.18 -11.58
C GLY A 325 19.44 -23.36 -11.59
N ALA A 326 18.75 -23.65 -10.47
CA ALA A 326 17.75 -24.70 -10.36
C ALA A 326 16.31 -24.17 -10.33
N GLN A 327 16.11 -22.86 -10.38
CA GLN A 327 14.80 -22.23 -10.24
C GLN A 327 14.25 -21.80 -11.60
N PRO A 328 12.96 -22.05 -11.89
CA PRO A 328 12.29 -21.45 -13.05
C PRO A 328 12.37 -19.93 -13.00
N ILE A 329 12.53 -19.29 -14.16
CA ILE A 329 12.50 -17.84 -14.29
C ILE A 329 11.03 -17.43 -14.46
N PHE A 330 10.55 -16.56 -13.56
CA PHE A 330 9.24 -15.91 -13.67
C PHE A 330 9.38 -14.56 -14.36
N LEU A 331 8.26 -14.02 -14.85
CA LEU A 331 8.25 -12.77 -15.62
C LEU A 331 8.86 -11.59 -14.85
N THR A 332 8.68 -11.54 -13.54
CA THR A 332 9.28 -10.50 -12.70
C THR A 332 9.85 -11.11 -11.41
N PRO A 333 11.07 -11.65 -11.49
CA PRO A 333 11.73 -12.13 -10.27
C PRO A 333 12.02 -10.95 -9.32
N PRO A 334 12.09 -11.20 -8.01
CA PRO A 334 12.44 -10.14 -7.07
C PRO A 334 13.87 -9.63 -7.33
N ILE A 335 14.05 -8.33 -7.17
CA ILE A 335 15.37 -7.67 -7.24
C ILE A 335 16.21 -8.06 -6.02
N ALA A 336 15.58 -8.10 -4.85
CA ALA A 336 16.19 -8.44 -3.58
C ALA A 336 15.12 -8.98 -2.62
N LEU A 337 15.58 -9.62 -1.55
CA LEU A 337 14.74 -10.08 -0.45
C LEU A 337 14.96 -9.18 0.75
N SER A 338 13.86 -8.81 1.43
CA SER A 338 13.86 -8.02 2.65
C SER A 338 13.56 -8.89 3.88
N HIS A 339 13.50 -8.31 5.07
CA HIS A 339 13.52 -9.09 6.32
C HIS A 339 12.30 -8.93 7.20
N ASP A 340 11.50 -7.87 7.03
CA ASP A 340 10.37 -7.56 7.92
C ASP A 340 9.20 -7.01 7.12
N GLY A 341 7.99 -7.12 7.65
CA GLY A 341 6.76 -6.72 7.00
C GLY A 341 6.80 -5.28 6.45
N PRO A 342 6.86 -5.12 5.13
CA PRO A 342 6.94 -3.81 4.50
C PRO A 342 5.63 -3.04 4.67
N SER A 343 5.73 -1.71 4.73
CA SER A 343 4.57 -0.83 4.75
C SER A 343 4.80 0.38 3.85
N GLY A 344 5.12 1.57 4.39
CA GLY A 344 5.37 2.75 3.59
C GLY A 344 6.57 2.60 2.66
N PHE A 345 6.45 3.07 1.42
CA PHE A 345 7.50 3.01 0.41
C PHE A 345 7.48 4.25 -0.48
N ALA A 346 8.54 5.06 -0.46
CA ALA A 346 8.62 6.30 -1.21
C ALA A 346 10.00 6.50 -1.84
N CYS A 347 10.05 7.02 -3.07
CA CYS A 347 11.29 7.43 -3.72
C CYS A 347 11.54 8.91 -3.47
N ASN A 348 12.76 9.30 -3.10
CA ASN A 348 13.13 10.71 -3.04
C ASN A 348 13.21 11.29 -4.45
N PRO A 349 12.38 12.31 -4.78
CA PRO A 349 12.30 12.86 -6.12
C PRO A 349 13.54 13.67 -6.55
N GLY A 350 14.56 13.76 -5.69
CA GLY A 350 15.77 14.53 -5.94
C GLY A 350 15.69 16.01 -5.55
N THR A 351 14.51 16.47 -5.13
CA THR A 351 14.25 17.82 -4.64
C THR A 351 13.98 17.87 -3.13
N ALA A 352 13.98 16.71 -2.48
CA ALA A 352 13.71 16.54 -1.06
C ALA A 352 14.96 16.06 -0.31
N LEU A 353 15.03 16.35 0.98
CA LEU A 353 16.18 16.07 1.84
C LEU A 353 17.51 16.66 1.30
N ALA A 354 18.64 16.13 1.73
CA ALA A 354 19.94 16.50 1.20
C ALA A 354 20.25 15.78 -0.14
N PRO A 355 21.06 16.37 -1.03
CA PRO A 355 21.36 15.81 -2.36
C PRO A 355 21.91 14.37 -2.34
N GLU A 356 22.57 13.95 -1.26
CA GLU A 356 23.13 12.61 -1.07
C GLU A 356 22.05 11.53 -0.99
N TRP A 357 20.79 11.94 -0.72
CA TRP A 357 19.63 11.06 -0.68
C TRP A 357 18.80 11.08 -1.98
N SER A 358 19.25 11.81 -3.01
CA SER A 358 18.52 11.87 -4.29
C SER A 358 18.40 10.48 -4.94
N GLY A 359 17.20 10.12 -5.37
CA GLY A 359 16.90 8.83 -6.01
C GLY A 359 16.91 7.62 -5.07
N TRP A 360 17.05 7.83 -3.77
CA TRP A 360 16.92 6.74 -2.81
C TRP A 360 15.45 6.44 -2.51
N PHE A 361 15.17 5.17 -2.28
CA PHE A 361 13.87 4.71 -1.78
C PHE A 361 13.90 4.58 -0.26
N PHE A 362 12.83 4.98 0.39
CA PHE A 362 12.63 4.81 1.83
C PHE A 362 11.57 3.75 2.05
N LEU A 363 11.85 2.80 2.94
CA LEU A 363 10.99 1.67 3.26
C LEU A 363 10.75 1.61 4.76
N ASN A 364 9.50 1.71 5.18
CA ASN A 364 9.08 1.37 6.53
C ASN A 364 8.93 -0.14 6.67
N GLN A 365 9.46 -0.67 7.76
CA GLN A 365 9.32 -2.07 8.18
C GLN A 365 8.52 -2.09 9.48
N PHE A 366 7.19 -2.23 9.34
CA PHE A 366 6.23 -2.00 10.40
C PHE A 366 6.46 -2.86 11.65
N PRO A 367 6.62 -4.21 11.57
CA PRO A 367 6.74 -5.04 12.76
C PRO A 367 8.01 -4.75 13.58
N SER A 368 9.12 -4.41 12.93
CA SER A 368 10.38 -4.12 13.59
C SER A 368 10.53 -2.67 14.02
N GLY A 369 9.67 -1.78 13.54
CA GLY A 369 9.75 -0.34 13.79
C GLY A 369 11.01 0.30 13.20
N HIS A 370 11.42 -0.13 12.02
CA HIS A 370 12.60 0.39 11.32
C HIS A 370 12.19 1.11 10.04
N MET A 371 13.03 2.09 9.65
CA MET A 371 13.02 2.66 8.31
C MET A 371 14.38 2.43 7.68
N ASN A 372 14.39 1.86 6.49
CA ASN A 372 15.59 1.67 5.68
C ASN A 372 15.56 2.59 4.45
N ALA A 373 16.73 3.06 4.04
CA ALA A 373 16.94 3.71 2.74
C ALA A 373 17.63 2.73 1.80
N LEU A 374 17.05 2.57 0.62
CA LEU A 374 17.48 1.60 -0.40
C LEU A 374 18.00 2.34 -1.62
N ARG A 375 19.17 1.95 -2.13
CA ARG A 375 19.67 2.46 -3.41
C ARG A 375 19.59 1.38 -4.46
N LEU A 376 18.78 1.63 -5.48
CA LEU A 376 18.68 0.78 -6.65
C LEU A 376 19.57 1.32 -7.75
N VAL A 377 20.22 0.43 -8.48
CA VAL A 377 21.05 0.76 -9.66
C VAL A 377 20.68 -0.13 -10.82
N GLN A 378 20.62 0.46 -12.00
CA GLN A 378 20.38 -0.30 -13.21
C GLN A 378 21.65 -1.03 -13.63
N GLU A 379 21.53 -2.31 -13.95
CA GLU A 379 22.62 -3.17 -14.39
C GLU A 379 22.18 -3.93 -15.66
N GLY A 380 22.54 -3.38 -16.80
CA GLY A 380 22.01 -3.84 -18.09
C GLY A 380 20.51 -3.58 -18.21
N SER A 381 19.72 -4.63 -18.39
CA SER A 381 18.26 -4.58 -18.46
C SER A 381 17.55 -4.91 -17.13
N ALA A 382 18.30 -5.00 -16.05
CA ALA A 382 17.77 -5.35 -14.73
C ALA A 382 18.10 -4.27 -13.69
N TRP A 383 17.45 -4.36 -12.53
CA TRP A 383 17.73 -3.55 -11.37
C TRP A 383 18.39 -4.41 -10.27
N ARG A 384 19.27 -3.79 -9.51
CA ARG A 384 19.94 -4.40 -8.37
C ARG A 384 19.90 -3.49 -7.15
N LEU A 385 19.67 -4.06 -5.98
CA LEU A 385 19.84 -3.37 -4.70
C LEU A 385 21.35 -3.19 -4.45
N ALA A 386 21.81 -1.94 -4.52
CA ALA A 386 23.21 -1.60 -4.32
C ALA A 386 23.53 -1.33 -2.85
N GLU A 387 22.62 -0.66 -2.15
CA GLU A 387 22.76 -0.34 -0.74
C GLU A 387 21.43 -0.48 -0.01
N ASP A 388 21.49 -0.94 1.23
CA ASP A 388 20.39 -1.01 2.19
C ASP A 388 20.89 -0.48 3.52
N VAL A 389 20.40 0.69 3.96
CA VAL A 389 20.91 1.42 5.12
C VAL A 389 19.76 1.73 6.07
N ARG A 390 19.87 1.31 7.32
CA ARG A 390 18.91 1.70 8.35
C ARG A 390 19.09 3.18 8.71
N VAL A 391 18.03 3.96 8.53
CA VAL A 391 18.03 5.42 8.76
C VAL A 391 17.24 5.83 9.99
N SER A 392 16.31 4.97 10.48
CA SER A 392 15.56 5.22 11.71
C SER A 392 15.19 3.92 12.41
N SER A 393 14.92 3.99 13.72
CA SER A 393 14.45 2.89 14.55
C SER A 393 13.50 3.41 15.63
N GLY A 394 12.59 2.51 16.11
CA GLY A 394 11.64 2.84 17.17
C GLY A 394 10.38 3.57 16.66
N ILE A 395 10.16 3.62 15.34
CA ILE A 395 8.98 4.23 14.72
C ILE A 395 8.27 3.17 13.90
N MET A 396 7.06 2.82 14.28
CA MET A 396 6.19 1.91 13.53
C MET A 396 5.44 2.71 12.46
N GLY A 397 6.17 3.18 11.43
CA GLY A 397 5.59 3.93 10.32
C GLY A 397 4.80 3.03 9.38
N VAL A 398 3.67 3.51 8.87
CA VAL A 398 2.85 2.79 7.88
C VAL A 398 2.92 3.49 6.53
N GLY A 399 2.29 4.64 6.35
CA GLY A 399 2.36 5.41 5.12
C GLY A 399 3.50 6.41 5.09
N MET A 400 3.87 6.89 3.89
CA MET A 400 4.85 7.96 3.68
C MET A 400 4.43 8.94 2.59
N SER A 401 4.73 10.23 2.77
CA SER A 401 4.46 11.27 1.77
C SER A 401 5.52 12.37 1.81
N TRP A 402 5.91 12.85 0.63
CA TRP A 402 6.77 14.03 0.52
C TRP A 402 5.96 15.32 0.68
N GLY A 403 6.44 16.24 1.49
CA GLY A 403 5.88 17.57 1.63
C GLY A 403 6.53 18.59 0.69
N PRO A 404 5.86 19.73 0.46
CA PRO A 404 6.41 20.83 -0.36
C PRO A 404 7.62 21.51 0.27
N ASP A 405 7.86 21.30 1.54
CA ASP A 405 9.04 21.72 2.30
C ASP A 405 10.26 20.81 2.10
N GLY A 406 10.09 19.69 1.35
CA GLY A 406 11.11 18.69 1.12
C GLY A 406 11.32 17.71 2.27
N ALA A 407 10.45 17.71 3.28
CA ALA A 407 10.46 16.70 4.34
C ALA A 407 9.69 15.43 3.92
N LEU A 408 10.04 14.31 4.54
CA LEU A 408 9.28 13.05 4.48
C LEU A 408 8.40 12.94 5.73
N TYR A 409 7.09 12.85 5.49
CA TYR A 409 6.06 12.71 6.52
C TYR A 409 5.66 11.25 6.68
#